data_0fac8764a17cd80a27b1778f5c3eb352
#
_entry.id   0fac8764a17cd80a27b1778f5c3eb352
#
_cell.length_a   1.000
_cell.length_b   1.000
_cell.length_c   1.000
_cell.angle_alpha   90.00
_cell.angle_beta   90.00
_cell.angle_gamma   90.00
#
_symmetry.space_group_name_H-M   'P 1'
#
loop_
_entity.id
_entity.type
_entity.pdbx_description
1 polymer ?
#
loop_
_entity_poly.entity_id
_entity_poly.type
_entity_poly.pdbx_seq_one_letter_code
_entity_poly.pdbx_strand_id
1 'polypeptide(L)'
;NSRDRRPYIRPVARVELSEKDVKKRTVLAIVFLAIAVIAIGYGLFSLINTQPGWVEVTGSSREPNVSSDVKLMYDFSRSGGSATAENKQLSLIYTQACRDAHVVFSPDEPTGGIAALTAAPGEAVKVDPALWEAFRLLEEHGDRTVYLAPVYTEYARVFRSEGDGEAMVYDPAHSEEAAQLVRELASYCADPEHIRVEVLEDDSLRLVLSEEYRAYAAEYGLETLLDFGWMRGAFVVDLIADRLLENGFTKGYLISFDGFARYLGPGEEPFTVNVYHKRGNDLYRPAQVAFEGPMAWVRLRTYPAEVRDREHSYVYADGTAVSAHIDPADGMNRTGAEDLLVLGERC
;
A
#
# COMPACT_ATOMS: atom_id res chain seq x y z
N ASN A 1 75.57 21.13 10.98
CA ASN A 1 74.94 22.35 11.54
C ASN A 1 73.68 22.70 10.74
N SER A 2 72.58 22.10 11.05
CA SER A 2 71.27 22.45 10.53
C SER A 2 70.64 23.46 11.48
N ARG A 3 70.51 24.70 11.04
CA ARG A 3 69.82 25.75 11.78
C ARG A 3 68.32 25.55 11.63
N ASP A 4 67.68 25.20 12.71
CA ASP A 4 66.27 25.14 12.94
C ASP A 4 65.62 26.51 12.70
N ARG A 5 65.02 26.75 11.52
CA ARG A 5 64.23 27.96 11.21
C ARG A 5 62.81 27.72 11.68
N ARG A 6 62.49 28.14 12.90
CA ARG A 6 61.08 28.22 13.35
C ARG A 6 60.31 29.22 12.47
N PRO A 7 59.14 28.88 11.97
CA PRO A 7 58.35 29.82 11.18
C PRO A 7 57.94 31.03 12.04
N TYR A 8 58.19 32.22 11.53
CA TYR A 8 57.79 33.46 12.16
C TYR A 8 56.25 33.63 12.04
N ILE A 9 55.52 33.40 13.14
CA ILE A 9 54.10 33.65 13.24
C ILE A 9 53.88 35.15 13.45
N ARG A 10 53.35 35.86 12.48
CA ARG A 10 52.96 37.25 12.62
C ARG A 10 51.92 37.36 13.73
N PRO A 11 52.11 38.25 14.73
CA PRO A 11 51.07 38.47 15.72
C PRO A 11 49.81 39.02 15.03
N VAL A 12 48.67 38.41 15.31
CA VAL A 12 47.37 38.89 14.84
C VAL A 12 47.14 40.28 15.42
N ALA A 13 46.95 41.28 14.57
CA ALA A 13 46.68 42.63 15.00
C ALA A 13 45.37 42.63 15.83
N ARG A 14 45.46 43.08 17.09
CA ARG A 14 44.30 43.25 17.95
C ARG A 14 43.46 44.38 17.36
N VAL A 15 42.25 44.05 16.90
CA VAL A 15 41.30 45.06 16.46
C VAL A 15 40.72 45.71 17.70
N GLU A 16 41.21 46.92 18.02
CA GLU A 16 40.61 47.75 19.08
C GLU A 16 39.28 48.31 18.59
N LEU A 17 38.21 47.79 19.14
CA LEU A 17 36.87 48.28 18.87
C LEU A 17 36.67 49.65 19.57
N SER A 18 36.31 50.65 18.78
CA SER A 18 36.07 52.03 19.28
C SER A 18 35.07 52.04 20.44
N GLU A 19 35.45 52.57 21.60
CA GLU A 19 34.60 52.63 22.80
C GLU A 19 33.33 53.49 22.61
N LYS A 20 33.33 54.45 21.67
CA LYS A 20 32.16 55.30 21.38
C LYS A 20 30.94 54.51 20.87
N ASP A 21 31.13 53.33 20.28
CA ASP A 21 30.05 52.51 19.71
C ASP A 21 29.65 51.33 20.58
N VAL A 22 30.33 51.04 21.68
CA VAL A 22 30.07 49.88 22.55
C VAL A 22 28.64 49.93 23.09
N LYS A 23 28.16 51.07 23.58
CA LYS A 23 26.80 51.19 24.11
C LYS A 23 25.73 50.93 23.04
N LYS A 24 25.91 51.46 21.84
CA LYS A 24 24.96 51.22 20.72
C LYS A 24 24.96 49.74 20.30
N ARG A 25 26.13 49.11 20.24
CA ARG A 25 26.27 47.69 19.90
C ARG A 25 25.67 46.78 20.97
N THR A 26 25.85 47.11 22.25
CA THR A 26 25.23 46.39 23.37
C THR A 26 23.71 46.49 23.33
N VAL A 27 23.17 47.68 23.08
CA VAL A 27 21.71 47.86 22.92
C VAL A 27 21.20 47.09 21.73
N LEU A 28 21.90 47.14 20.59
CA LEU A 28 21.53 46.37 19.40
C LEU A 28 21.57 44.87 19.65
N ALA A 29 22.59 44.36 20.34
CA ALA A 29 22.70 42.97 20.70
C ALA A 29 21.56 42.50 21.62
N ILE A 30 21.18 43.32 22.62
CA ILE A 30 20.03 43.03 23.49
C ILE A 30 18.71 43.00 22.70
N VAL A 31 18.54 43.96 21.76
CA VAL A 31 17.33 43.97 20.90
C VAL A 31 17.28 42.74 20.03
N PHE A 32 18.38 42.33 19.38
CA PHE A 32 18.41 41.11 18.58
C PHE A 32 18.19 39.85 19.43
N LEU A 33 18.75 39.78 20.64
CA LEU A 33 18.52 38.68 21.57
C LEU A 33 17.04 38.62 21.97
N ALA A 34 16.41 39.74 22.28
CA ALA A 34 14.98 39.80 22.60
C ALA A 34 14.11 39.33 21.41
N ILE A 35 14.42 39.80 20.20
CA ILE A 35 13.72 39.34 18.98
C ILE A 35 13.90 37.82 18.77
N ALA A 36 15.12 37.30 18.97
CA ALA A 36 15.39 35.88 18.84
C ALA A 36 14.61 35.04 19.87
N VAL A 37 14.55 35.48 21.13
CA VAL A 37 13.75 34.83 22.18
C VAL A 37 12.25 34.83 21.85
N ILE A 38 11.73 35.99 21.38
CA ILE A 38 10.32 36.09 20.95
C ILE A 38 10.06 35.20 19.74
N ALA A 39 10.94 35.17 18.75
CA ALA A 39 10.78 34.33 17.57
C ALA A 39 10.82 32.83 17.91
N ILE A 40 11.73 32.41 18.80
CA ILE A 40 11.79 31.04 19.28
C ILE A 40 10.53 30.71 20.10
N GLY A 41 10.12 31.61 21.01
CA GLY A 41 8.90 31.44 21.81
C GLY A 41 7.63 31.30 20.93
N TYR A 42 7.52 32.19 19.93
CA TYR A 42 6.42 32.11 18.95
C TYR A 42 6.50 30.86 18.09
N GLY A 43 7.69 30.46 17.64
CA GLY A 43 7.88 29.22 16.87
C GLY A 43 7.49 27.97 17.67
N LEU A 44 7.90 27.89 18.94
CA LEU A 44 7.50 26.80 19.84
C LEU A 44 6.00 26.82 20.14
N PHE A 45 5.42 27.99 20.40
CA PHE A 45 3.99 28.16 20.62
C PHE A 45 3.19 27.76 19.37
N SER A 46 3.60 28.18 18.18
CA SER A 46 3.00 27.78 16.91
C SER A 46 3.10 26.26 16.69
N LEU A 47 4.26 25.66 16.95
CA LEU A 47 4.48 24.22 16.79
C LEU A 47 3.59 23.39 17.74
N ILE A 48 3.33 23.88 18.95
CA ILE A 48 2.51 23.19 19.95
C ILE A 48 1.01 23.39 19.69
N ASN A 49 0.61 24.57 19.20
CA ASN A 49 -0.80 24.94 19.07
C ASN A 49 -1.35 24.85 17.65
N THR A 50 -0.50 24.70 16.63
CA THR A 50 -1.00 24.52 15.27
C THR A 50 -1.35 23.05 15.09
N GLN A 51 -2.65 22.76 14.98
CA GLN A 51 -3.11 21.44 14.58
C GLN A 51 -2.99 21.37 13.05
N PRO A 52 -2.24 20.41 12.51
CA PRO A 52 -1.87 20.42 11.09
C PRO A 52 -3.02 20.06 10.14
N GLY A 53 -4.22 19.73 10.64
CA GLY A 53 -5.32 19.24 9.80
C GLY A 53 -5.04 17.84 9.24
N TRP A 54 -5.39 17.63 7.99
CA TRP A 54 -5.13 16.38 7.29
C TRP A 54 -3.65 16.18 6.97
N VAL A 55 -3.08 15.08 7.47
CA VAL A 55 -1.67 14.72 7.29
C VAL A 55 -1.58 13.27 6.85
N GLU A 56 -0.67 12.99 5.92
CA GLU A 56 -0.28 11.63 5.59
C GLU A 56 0.59 11.05 6.71
N VAL A 57 0.16 9.93 7.27
CA VAL A 57 0.89 9.21 8.30
C VAL A 57 1.79 8.18 7.64
N THR A 58 3.09 8.32 7.85
CA THR A 58 4.09 7.42 7.27
C THR A 58 4.42 6.28 8.22
N GLY A 59 4.39 5.06 7.71
CA GLY A 59 4.92 3.88 8.40
C GLY A 59 6.44 3.78 8.28
N SER A 60 7.05 2.96 9.14
CA SER A 60 8.47 2.63 9.03
C SER A 60 8.68 1.53 7.99
N SER A 61 9.64 1.72 7.09
CA SER A 61 10.01 0.76 6.04
C SER A 61 11.25 -0.08 6.39
N ARG A 62 11.61 -0.18 7.69
CA ARG A 62 12.82 -0.91 8.11
C ARG A 62 12.74 -2.42 7.94
N GLU A 63 11.53 -2.95 7.92
CA GLU A 63 11.23 -4.37 7.74
C GLU A 63 10.17 -4.52 6.66
N PRO A 64 10.06 -5.68 5.99
CA PRO A 64 9.02 -5.92 5.00
C PRO A 64 7.63 -5.61 5.57
N ASN A 65 6.87 -4.81 4.87
CA ASN A 65 5.52 -4.42 5.26
C ASN A 65 4.78 -3.78 4.08
N VAL A 66 3.48 -3.56 4.20
CA VAL A 66 2.62 -2.99 3.17
C VAL A 66 2.50 -1.46 3.24
N SER A 67 3.32 -0.76 4.02
CA SER A 67 3.21 0.70 4.15
C SER A 67 3.54 1.47 2.86
N SER A 68 4.18 0.81 1.90
CA SER A 68 4.37 1.34 0.56
C SER A 68 3.12 1.20 -0.32
N ASP A 69 2.23 0.26 -0.01
CA ASP A 69 1.07 -0.11 -0.82
C ASP A 69 -0.22 0.53 -0.31
N VAL A 70 -0.20 1.06 0.92
CA VAL A 70 -1.35 1.70 1.58
C VAL A 70 -0.96 3.08 2.10
N LYS A 71 -1.85 4.04 1.90
CA LYS A 71 -1.72 5.40 2.39
C LYS A 71 -2.74 5.66 3.49
N LEU A 72 -2.27 6.13 4.63
CA LEU A 72 -3.12 6.60 5.73
C LEU A 72 -3.15 8.12 5.75
N MET A 73 -4.32 8.71 5.58
CA MET A 73 -4.57 10.12 5.82
C MET A 73 -5.34 10.29 7.12
N TYR A 74 -4.85 11.15 8.02
CA TYR A 74 -5.47 11.36 9.33
C TYR A 74 -5.64 12.85 9.63
N ASP A 75 -6.79 13.21 10.24
CA ASP A 75 -7.13 14.58 10.60
C ASP A 75 -6.74 14.89 12.04
N PHE A 76 -5.65 15.62 12.22
CA PHE A 76 -5.17 16.08 13.52
C PHE A 76 -5.82 17.40 14.00
N SER A 77 -6.67 18.04 13.20
CA SER A 77 -7.35 19.28 13.59
C SER A 77 -8.28 19.09 14.81
N ARG A 78 -8.67 17.86 15.08
CA ARG A 78 -9.59 17.45 16.16
C ARG A 78 -8.90 16.72 17.29
N SER A 79 -7.57 16.81 17.41
CA SER A 79 -6.81 16.20 18.49
C SER A 79 -7.24 16.81 19.82
N GLY A 80 -7.68 15.97 20.76
CA GLY A 80 -8.05 16.40 22.11
C GLY A 80 -6.84 16.75 23.02
N GLY A 81 -5.61 16.63 22.47
CA GLY A 81 -4.35 16.85 23.14
C GLY A 81 -3.26 17.29 22.17
N SER A 82 -2.01 16.82 22.38
CA SER A 82 -0.91 17.10 21.49
C SER A 82 -1.01 16.28 20.20
N ALA A 83 -1.22 16.95 19.06
CA ALA A 83 -1.21 16.34 17.73
C ALA A 83 0.10 15.56 17.46
N THR A 84 1.24 16.05 17.98
CA THR A 84 2.53 15.37 17.86
C THR A 84 2.55 14.03 18.62
N ALA A 85 1.98 13.97 19.81
CA ALA A 85 1.92 12.74 20.61
C ALA A 85 0.95 11.73 19.97
N GLU A 86 -0.21 12.20 19.51
CA GLU A 86 -1.19 11.37 18.77
C GLU A 86 -0.58 10.82 17.47
N ASN A 87 0.10 11.66 16.68
CA ASN A 87 0.78 11.22 15.46
C ASN A 87 1.86 10.15 15.73
N LYS A 88 2.66 10.33 16.79
CA LYS A 88 3.67 9.34 17.16
C LYS A 88 3.05 7.98 17.51
N GLN A 89 1.98 7.98 18.30
CA GLN A 89 1.27 6.76 18.67
C GLN A 89 0.61 6.11 17.45
N LEU A 90 -0.07 6.91 16.63
CA LEU A 90 -0.70 6.46 15.39
C LEU A 90 0.32 5.83 14.42
N SER A 91 1.47 6.48 14.21
CA SER A 91 2.54 5.94 13.33
C SER A 91 3.09 4.60 13.83
N LEU A 92 3.19 4.40 15.14
CA LEU A 92 3.64 3.12 15.70
C LEU A 92 2.62 2.01 15.43
N ILE A 93 1.34 2.27 15.70
CA ILE A 93 0.25 1.29 15.51
C ILE A 93 0.07 1.01 14.01
N TYR A 94 0.08 2.04 13.18
CA TYR A 94 0.01 1.90 11.72
C TYR A 94 1.18 1.06 11.17
N THR A 95 2.41 1.32 11.61
CA THR A 95 3.58 0.53 11.21
C THR A 95 3.41 -0.95 11.58
N GLN A 96 2.94 -1.23 12.80
CA GLN A 96 2.72 -2.60 13.25
C GLN A 96 1.61 -3.28 12.43
N ALA A 97 0.48 -2.59 12.22
CA ALA A 97 -0.62 -3.11 11.42
C ALA A 97 -0.19 -3.40 9.96
N CYS A 98 0.66 -2.56 9.37
CA CYS A 98 1.22 -2.80 8.03
C CYS A 98 2.14 -4.05 7.99
N ARG A 99 2.89 -4.32 9.06
CA ARG A 99 3.70 -5.54 9.17
C ARG A 99 2.82 -6.77 9.34
N ASP A 100 1.84 -6.71 10.23
CA ASP A 100 0.90 -7.80 10.45
C ASP A 100 0.17 -8.15 9.15
N ALA A 101 -0.32 -7.14 8.41
CA ALA A 101 -0.97 -7.34 7.12
C ALA A 101 -0.02 -7.97 6.07
N HIS A 102 1.25 -7.60 6.07
CA HIS A 102 2.26 -8.25 5.21
C HIS A 102 2.41 -9.73 5.55
N VAL A 103 2.61 -10.05 6.83
CA VAL A 103 2.77 -11.45 7.28
C VAL A 103 1.53 -12.28 6.96
N VAL A 104 0.34 -11.69 7.07
CA VAL A 104 -0.92 -12.41 6.85
C VAL A 104 -1.20 -12.65 5.36
N PHE A 105 -1.01 -11.63 4.51
CA PHE A 105 -1.52 -11.65 3.13
C PHE A 105 -0.44 -11.67 2.03
N SER A 106 0.86 -11.67 2.37
CA SER A 106 1.90 -11.79 1.35
C SER A 106 2.20 -13.25 1.04
N PRO A 107 2.16 -13.68 -0.23
CA PRO A 107 2.59 -15.01 -0.62
C PRO A 107 4.10 -15.22 -0.46
N ASP A 108 4.89 -14.12 -0.48
CA ASP A 108 6.35 -14.15 -0.42
C ASP A 108 6.89 -14.12 1.02
N GLU A 109 6.02 -14.00 2.05
CA GLU A 109 6.43 -13.96 3.45
C GLU A 109 6.62 -15.39 3.98
N PRO A 110 7.87 -15.84 4.24
CA PRO A 110 8.14 -17.25 4.57
C PRO A 110 7.53 -17.70 5.90
N THR A 111 7.24 -16.74 6.80
CA THR A 111 6.64 -17.01 8.13
C THR A 111 5.13 -16.84 8.12
N GLY A 112 4.54 -16.49 6.98
CA GLY A 112 3.12 -16.23 6.79
C GLY A 112 2.26 -17.49 6.67
N GLY A 113 0.96 -17.32 6.91
CA GLY A 113 0.00 -18.43 6.78
C GLY A 113 -0.11 -18.98 5.38
N ILE A 114 0.03 -18.15 4.33
CA ILE A 114 0.00 -18.60 2.92
C ILE A 114 1.19 -19.51 2.62
N ALA A 115 2.39 -19.13 3.04
CA ALA A 115 3.59 -19.96 2.88
C ALA A 115 3.46 -21.28 3.64
N ALA A 116 2.93 -21.26 4.87
CA ALA A 116 2.70 -22.46 5.67
C ALA A 116 1.69 -23.42 4.99
N LEU A 117 0.60 -22.92 4.42
CA LEU A 117 -0.38 -23.71 3.66
C LEU A 117 0.27 -24.34 2.42
N THR A 118 1.06 -23.59 1.68
CA THR A 118 1.73 -24.08 0.46
C THR A 118 2.81 -25.11 0.79
N ALA A 119 3.50 -24.97 1.94
CA ALA A 119 4.53 -25.93 2.37
C ALA A 119 3.98 -27.27 2.87
N ALA A 120 2.72 -27.32 3.33
CA ALA A 120 2.11 -28.52 3.92
C ALA A 120 0.75 -28.84 3.29
N PRO A 121 0.65 -29.11 1.96
CA PRO A 121 -0.62 -29.45 1.33
C PRO A 121 -1.22 -30.74 1.93
N GLY A 122 -2.51 -30.69 2.26
CA GLY A 122 -3.26 -31.76 2.88
C GLY A 122 -3.26 -31.73 4.42
N GLU A 123 -2.42 -30.92 5.05
CA GLU A 123 -2.39 -30.75 6.51
C GLU A 123 -3.23 -29.55 6.94
N ALA A 124 -3.81 -29.63 8.15
CA ALA A 124 -4.48 -28.49 8.78
C ALA A 124 -3.44 -27.54 9.35
N VAL A 125 -3.46 -26.29 8.93
CA VAL A 125 -2.55 -25.25 9.36
C VAL A 125 -3.34 -24.19 10.13
N LYS A 126 -2.93 -23.89 11.36
CA LYS A 126 -3.49 -22.76 12.12
C LYS A 126 -2.94 -21.46 11.57
N VAL A 127 -3.82 -20.52 11.26
CA VAL A 127 -3.47 -19.25 10.62
C VAL A 127 -3.96 -18.06 11.45
N ASP A 128 -3.60 -16.85 11.03
CA ASP A 128 -4.18 -15.62 11.58
C ASP A 128 -5.69 -15.58 11.33
N PRO A 129 -6.52 -15.15 12.29
CA PRO A 129 -7.98 -15.04 12.10
C PRO A 129 -8.38 -14.20 10.88
N ALA A 130 -7.60 -13.19 10.50
CA ALA A 130 -7.89 -12.38 9.32
C ALA A 130 -7.69 -13.17 8.02
N LEU A 131 -6.69 -14.06 7.95
CA LEU A 131 -6.50 -14.95 6.81
C LEU A 131 -7.60 -16.01 6.74
N TRP A 132 -7.98 -16.56 7.88
CA TRP A 132 -9.09 -17.52 7.97
C TRP A 132 -10.39 -16.90 7.47
N GLU A 133 -10.72 -15.69 7.95
CA GLU A 133 -11.92 -14.95 7.52
C GLU A 133 -11.90 -14.60 6.03
N ALA A 134 -10.73 -14.25 5.50
CA ALA A 134 -10.59 -13.98 4.06
C ALA A 134 -10.95 -15.23 3.23
N PHE A 135 -10.42 -16.42 3.58
CA PHE A 135 -10.78 -17.65 2.86
C PHE A 135 -12.24 -18.06 3.08
N ARG A 136 -12.81 -17.80 4.26
CA ARG A 136 -14.23 -18.04 4.51
C ARG A 136 -15.12 -17.19 3.59
N LEU A 137 -14.77 -15.92 3.40
CA LEU A 137 -15.48 -15.03 2.49
C LEU A 137 -15.36 -15.48 1.02
N LEU A 138 -14.16 -15.87 0.59
CA LEU A 138 -13.96 -16.40 -0.76
C LEU A 138 -14.79 -17.66 -1.01
N GLU A 139 -14.85 -18.59 -0.03
CA GLU A 139 -15.67 -19.81 -0.12
C GLU A 139 -17.15 -19.46 -0.18
N GLU A 140 -17.65 -18.56 0.70
CA GLU A 140 -19.05 -18.12 0.74
C GLU A 140 -19.53 -17.52 -0.58
N HIS A 141 -18.64 -16.76 -1.26
CA HIS A 141 -18.95 -16.12 -2.54
C HIS A 141 -18.55 -16.96 -3.76
N GLY A 142 -17.93 -18.12 -3.56
CA GLY A 142 -17.45 -18.97 -4.65
C GLY A 142 -16.33 -18.30 -5.46
N ASP A 143 -15.59 -17.36 -4.86
CA ASP A 143 -14.52 -16.64 -5.54
C ASP A 143 -13.25 -17.51 -5.59
N ARG A 144 -12.66 -17.59 -6.78
CA ARG A 144 -11.49 -18.42 -7.03
C ARG A 144 -10.24 -17.61 -7.42
N THR A 145 -10.30 -16.29 -7.30
CA THR A 145 -9.23 -15.38 -7.70
C THR A 145 -7.90 -15.67 -6.99
N VAL A 146 -7.94 -16.11 -5.72
CA VAL A 146 -6.74 -16.44 -4.94
C VAL A 146 -5.91 -17.59 -5.53
N TYR A 147 -6.54 -18.48 -6.30
CA TYR A 147 -5.87 -19.62 -6.94
C TYR A 147 -5.21 -19.26 -8.27
N LEU A 148 -5.42 -18.04 -8.78
CA LEU A 148 -4.80 -17.54 -10.02
C LEU A 148 -3.33 -17.13 -9.84
N ALA A 149 -2.70 -17.41 -8.72
CA ALA A 149 -1.30 -17.04 -8.46
C ALA A 149 -0.35 -17.39 -9.63
N PRO A 150 -0.40 -18.59 -10.26
CA PRO A 150 0.43 -18.88 -11.41
C PRO A 150 0.13 -18.00 -12.62
N VAL A 151 -1.14 -17.63 -12.84
CA VAL A 151 -1.56 -16.73 -13.91
C VAL A 151 -1.03 -15.31 -13.66
N TYR A 152 -1.10 -14.83 -12.43
CA TYR A 152 -0.50 -13.52 -12.06
C TYR A 152 1.00 -13.49 -12.32
N THR A 153 1.70 -14.61 -12.10
CA THR A 153 3.13 -14.73 -12.39
C THR A 153 3.42 -14.53 -13.88
N GLU A 154 2.57 -15.07 -14.77
CA GLU A 154 2.72 -14.86 -16.21
C GLU A 154 2.43 -13.41 -16.62
N TYR A 155 1.34 -12.81 -16.11
CA TYR A 155 1.05 -11.38 -16.37
C TYR A 155 2.11 -10.44 -15.81
N ALA A 156 2.80 -10.78 -14.72
CA ALA A 156 3.89 -9.98 -14.20
C ALA A 156 5.05 -9.83 -15.21
N ARG A 157 5.21 -10.75 -16.17
CA ARG A 157 6.17 -10.62 -17.27
C ARG A 157 5.76 -9.51 -18.23
N VAL A 158 4.45 -9.40 -18.53
CA VAL A 158 3.91 -8.31 -19.36
C VAL A 158 4.17 -6.97 -18.67
N PHE A 159 3.84 -6.85 -17.38
CA PHE A 159 3.98 -5.58 -16.63
C PHE A 159 5.43 -5.11 -16.49
N ARG A 160 6.39 -6.04 -16.45
CA ARG A 160 7.84 -5.75 -16.34
C ARG A 160 8.54 -5.55 -17.67
N SER A 161 7.84 -5.72 -18.80
CA SER A 161 8.43 -5.59 -20.13
C SER A 161 8.91 -4.17 -20.40
N GLU A 162 10.06 -4.03 -21.03
CA GLU A 162 10.67 -2.74 -21.36
C GLU A 162 10.04 -2.09 -22.60
N GLY A 163 9.31 -2.85 -23.42
CA GLY A 163 8.65 -2.33 -24.62
C GLY A 163 7.63 -3.28 -25.23
N ASP A 164 6.80 -2.77 -26.15
CA ASP A 164 5.65 -3.47 -26.74
C ASP A 164 6.04 -4.83 -27.36
N GLY A 165 7.21 -4.90 -28.01
CA GLY A 165 7.65 -6.13 -28.65
C GLY A 165 7.91 -7.26 -27.65
N GLU A 166 8.40 -6.95 -26.45
CA GLU A 166 8.59 -7.91 -25.36
C GLU A 166 7.25 -8.23 -24.71
N ALA A 167 6.45 -7.20 -24.38
CA ALA A 167 5.14 -7.37 -23.78
C ALA A 167 4.24 -8.29 -24.61
N MET A 168 4.20 -8.13 -25.92
CA MET A 168 3.40 -8.95 -26.86
C MET A 168 3.78 -10.45 -26.83
N VAL A 169 4.99 -10.81 -26.44
CA VAL A 169 5.42 -12.21 -26.31
C VAL A 169 4.71 -12.90 -25.14
N TYR A 170 4.51 -12.18 -24.05
CA TYR A 170 3.92 -12.70 -22.81
C TYR A 170 2.43 -12.41 -22.69
N ASP A 171 1.89 -11.46 -23.48
CA ASP A 171 0.48 -11.08 -23.38
C ASP A 171 -0.42 -12.10 -24.12
N PRO A 172 -1.35 -12.76 -23.42
CA PRO A 172 -2.31 -13.70 -24.03
C PRO A 172 -3.18 -13.08 -25.13
N ALA A 173 -3.34 -11.75 -25.17
CA ALA A 173 -4.08 -11.09 -26.24
C ALA A 173 -3.28 -11.03 -27.56
N HIS A 174 -1.96 -11.16 -27.52
CA HIS A 174 -1.05 -11.01 -28.66
C HIS A 174 -0.27 -12.28 -29.01
N SER A 175 -0.17 -13.25 -28.07
CA SER A 175 0.57 -14.49 -28.23
C SER A 175 -0.34 -15.69 -27.97
N GLU A 176 -0.53 -16.55 -28.98
CA GLU A 176 -1.34 -17.77 -28.84
C GLU A 176 -0.69 -18.75 -27.85
N GLU A 177 0.65 -18.80 -27.78
CA GLU A 177 1.39 -19.63 -26.83
C GLU A 177 1.12 -19.16 -25.39
N ALA A 178 1.21 -17.84 -25.13
CA ALA A 178 0.85 -17.28 -23.83
C ALA A 178 -0.63 -17.50 -23.49
N ALA A 179 -1.52 -17.34 -24.47
CA ALA A 179 -2.95 -17.57 -24.29
C ALA A 179 -3.27 -19.04 -23.94
N GLN A 180 -2.58 -19.98 -24.58
CA GLN A 180 -2.75 -21.40 -24.28
C GLN A 180 -2.27 -21.74 -22.88
N LEU A 181 -1.07 -21.26 -22.50
CA LEU A 181 -0.52 -21.45 -21.15
C LEU A 181 -1.45 -20.89 -20.08
N VAL A 182 -1.89 -19.64 -20.25
CA VAL A 182 -2.76 -18.96 -19.28
C VAL A 182 -4.11 -19.68 -19.13
N ARG A 183 -4.73 -20.13 -20.24
CA ARG A 183 -5.99 -20.91 -20.19
C ARG A 183 -5.79 -22.25 -19.50
N GLU A 184 -4.68 -22.92 -19.74
CA GLU A 184 -4.35 -24.18 -19.09
C GLU A 184 -4.18 -24.00 -17.58
N LEU A 185 -3.40 -23.01 -17.14
CA LEU A 185 -3.26 -22.64 -15.73
C LEU A 185 -4.62 -22.30 -15.10
N ALA A 186 -5.40 -21.44 -15.78
CA ALA A 186 -6.72 -21.05 -15.30
C ALA A 186 -7.68 -22.24 -15.18
N SER A 187 -7.60 -23.24 -16.06
CA SER A 187 -8.45 -24.43 -15.98
C SER A 187 -8.23 -25.23 -14.71
N TYR A 188 -6.97 -25.37 -14.25
CA TYR A 188 -6.67 -25.96 -12.95
C TYR A 188 -7.17 -25.08 -11.79
N CYS A 189 -6.93 -23.77 -11.87
CA CYS A 189 -7.32 -22.82 -10.83
C CYS A 189 -8.85 -22.71 -10.68
N ALA A 190 -9.60 -22.82 -11.77
CA ALA A 190 -11.07 -22.74 -11.76
C ALA A 190 -11.75 -23.98 -11.18
N ASP A 191 -11.10 -25.14 -11.21
CA ASP A 191 -11.70 -26.40 -10.76
C ASP A 191 -11.35 -26.72 -9.30
N PRO A 192 -12.34 -26.77 -8.38
CA PRO A 192 -12.12 -27.13 -6.98
C PRO A 192 -11.62 -28.54 -6.74
N GLU A 193 -11.75 -29.45 -7.73
CA GLU A 193 -11.17 -30.79 -7.65
C GLU A 193 -9.64 -30.77 -7.77
N HIS A 194 -9.08 -29.73 -8.42
CA HIS A 194 -7.64 -29.59 -8.59
C HIS A 194 -6.98 -28.84 -7.47
N ILE A 195 -7.54 -27.69 -7.07
CA ILE A 195 -7.03 -26.87 -5.99
C ILE A 195 -8.17 -26.24 -5.21
N ARG A 196 -8.13 -26.33 -3.87
CA ARG A 196 -9.01 -25.60 -2.96
C ARG A 196 -8.37 -25.43 -1.59
N VAL A 197 -8.79 -24.43 -0.85
CA VAL A 197 -8.54 -24.30 0.57
C VAL A 197 -9.82 -24.64 1.32
N GLU A 198 -9.75 -25.61 2.20
CA GLU A 198 -10.85 -25.97 3.10
C GLU A 198 -10.77 -25.11 4.36
N VAL A 199 -11.87 -24.44 4.68
CA VAL A 199 -12.01 -23.65 5.91
C VAL A 199 -12.44 -24.59 7.03
N LEU A 200 -11.58 -24.73 8.06
CA LEU A 200 -11.79 -25.61 9.18
C LEU A 200 -12.14 -24.79 10.44
N GLU A 201 -12.48 -25.47 11.53
CA GLU A 201 -12.67 -24.84 12.85
C GLU A 201 -11.34 -24.34 13.43
N ASP A 202 -11.42 -23.52 14.50
CA ASP A 202 -10.28 -23.01 15.28
C ASP A 202 -9.23 -22.24 14.46
N ASP A 203 -9.66 -21.38 13.54
CA ASP A 203 -8.80 -20.59 12.65
C ASP A 203 -7.81 -21.45 11.86
N SER A 204 -8.23 -22.63 11.45
CA SER A 204 -7.41 -23.56 10.68
C SER A 204 -7.87 -23.63 9.24
N LEU A 205 -6.90 -23.74 8.33
CA LEU A 205 -7.11 -23.91 6.88
C LEU A 205 -6.36 -25.15 6.41
N ARG A 206 -6.81 -25.75 5.30
CA ARG A 206 -6.13 -26.87 4.64
C ARG A 206 -6.09 -26.65 3.13
N LEU A 207 -4.90 -26.59 2.56
CA LEU A 207 -4.73 -26.59 1.10
C LEU A 207 -4.85 -28.01 0.57
N VAL A 208 -5.80 -28.25 -0.32
CA VAL A 208 -6.01 -29.55 -1.00
C VAL A 208 -5.63 -29.40 -2.46
N LEU A 209 -4.74 -30.29 -2.92
CA LEU A 209 -4.28 -30.37 -4.31
C LEU A 209 -4.54 -31.78 -4.84
N SER A 210 -5.04 -31.90 -6.08
CA SER A 210 -5.07 -33.16 -6.78
C SER A 210 -3.66 -33.67 -7.11
N GLU A 211 -3.49 -34.97 -7.30
CA GLU A 211 -2.22 -35.55 -7.76
C GLU A 211 -1.80 -34.98 -9.12
N GLU A 212 -2.78 -34.78 -10.01
CA GLU A 212 -2.56 -34.22 -11.34
C GLU A 212 -2.03 -32.80 -11.27
N TYR A 213 -2.68 -31.92 -10.52
CA TYR A 213 -2.22 -30.52 -10.39
C TYR A 213 -0.88 -30.43 -9.66
N ARG A 214 -0.64 -31.32 -8.68
CA ARG A 214 0.65 -31.38 -7.98
C ARG A 214 1.78 -31.78 -8.93
N ALA A 215 1.52 -32.77 -9.80
CA ALA A 215 2.50 -33.18 -10.81
C ALA A 215 2.75 -32.06 -11.83
N TYR A 216 1.69 -31.42 -12.30
CA TYR A 216 1.78 -30.26 -13.19
C TYR A 216 2.58 -29.11 -12.56
N ALA A 217 2.26 -28.71 -11.33
CA ALA A 217 2.96 -27.65 -10.62
C ALA A 217 4.47 -27.95 -10.45
N ALA A 218 4.81 -29.20 -10.18
CA ALA A 218 6.20 -29.64 -10.08
C ALA A 218 6.93 -29.62 -11.43
N GLU A 219 6.28 -30.04 -12.53
CA GLU A 219 6.83 -30.05 -13.89
C GLU A 219 7.13 -28.62 -14.38
N TYR A 220 6.19 -27.69 -14.15
CA TYR A 220 6.31 -26.29 -14.59
C TYR A 220 7.00 -25.37 -13.55
N GLY A 221 7.39 -25.89 -12.38
CA GLY A 221 8.08 -25.14 -11.35
C GLY A 221 7.21 -24.01 -10.76
N LEU A 222 5.92 -24.26 -10.55
CA LEU A 222 5.01 -23.28 -9.95
C LEU A 222 5.33 -23.13 -8.45
N GLU A 223 5.96 -22.01 -8.09
CA GLU A 223 6.38 -21.76 -6.71
C GLU A 223 5.23 -21.17 -5.85
N THR A 224 4.38 -20.33 -6.46
CA THR A 224 3.27 -19.67 -5.80
C THR A 224 1.94 -20.24 -6.28
N LEU A 225 1.18 -20.83 -5.36
CA LEU A 225 -0.12 -21.45 -5.66
C LEU A 225 -1.32 -20.64 -5.16
N LEU A 226 -1.08 -19.75 -4.20
CA LEU A 226 -2.07 -18.89 -3.55
C LEU A 226 -1.58 -17.45 -3.54
N ASP A 227 -2.34 -16.53 -4.12
CA ASP A 227 -2.12 -15.09 -4.05
C ASP A 227 -3.47 -14.39 -4.21
N PHE A 228 -3.78 -13.47 -3.30
CA PHE A 228 -4.99 -12.65 -3.40
C PHE A 228 -4.98 -11.71 -4.63
N GLY A 229 -3.83 -11.55 -5.28
CA GLY A 229 -3.68 -10.73 -6.47
C GLY A 229 -4.18 -9.31 -6.26
N TRP A 230 -5.00 -8.82 -7.20
CA TRP A 230 -5.58 -7.48 -7.13
C TRP A 230 -6.53 -7.27 -5.93
N MET A 231 -7.10 -8.32 -5.35
CA MET A 231 -8.00 -8.21 -4.18
C MET A 231 -7.25 -8.07 -2.86
N ARG A 232 -5.93 -8.31 -2.82
CA ARG A 232 -5.14 -8.24 -1.58
C ARG A 232 -5.32 -6.92 -0.84
N GLY A 233 -5.41 -5.82 -1.59
CA GLY A 233 -5.64 -4.49 -1.04
C GLY A 233 -6.90 -4.37 -0.18
N ALA A 234 -7.97 -5.10 -0.48
CA ALA A 234 -9.20 -5.10 0.32
C ALA A 234 -8.94 -5.62 1.73
N PHE A 235 -8.39 -6.82 1.85
CA PHE A 235 -8.11 -7.47 3.13
C PHE A 235 -7.05 -6.71 3.94
N VAL A 236 -6.03 -6.19 3.28
CA VAL A 236 -4.99 -5.36 3.91
C VAL A 236 -5.58 -4.08 4.49
N VAL A 237 -6.39 -3.34 3.73
CA VAL A 237 -7.03 -2.10 4.18
C VAL A 237 -7.96 -2.38 5.35
N ASP A 238 -8.75 -3.44 5.29
CA ASP A 238 -9.68 -3.80 6.37
C ASP A 238 -8.94 -4.19 7.66
N LEU A 239 -7.89 -5.02 7.58
CA LEU A 239 -7.09 -5.39 8.74
C LEU A 239 -6.45 -4.15 9.40
N ILE A 240 -5.82 -3.28 8.61
CA ILE A 240 -5.20 -2.06 9.14
C ILE A 240 -6.26 -1.14 9.76
N ALA A 241 -7.41 -0.96 9.10
CA ALA A 241 -8.49 -0.14 9.59
C ALA A 241 -9.04 -0.66 10.93
N ASP A 242 -9.28 -1.95 11.04
CA ASP A 242 -9.76 -2.57 12.27
C ASP A 242 -8.75 -2.36 13.43
N ARG A 243 -7.45 -2.53 13.18
CA ARG A 243 -6.40 -2.25 14.18
C ARG A 243 -6.37 -0.79 14.63
N LEU A 244 -6.58 0.15 13.70
CA LEU A 244 -6.65 1.57 14.04
C LEU A 244 -7.89 1.89 14.86
N LEU A 245 -9.06 1.36 14.46
CA LEU A 245 -10.32 1.55 15.18
C LEU A 245 -10.30 0.96 16.59
N GLU A 246 -9.75 -0.25 16.78
CA GLU A 246 -9.53 -0.89 18.07
C GLU A 246 -8.69 -0.03 19.03
N ASN A 247 -7.77 0.76 18.48
CA ASN A 247 -6.93 1.69 19.23
C ASN A 247 -7.50 3.11 19.34
N GLY A 248 -8.75 3.33 18.90
CA GLY A 248 -9.46 4.59 19.04
C GLY A 248 -9.12 5.65 17.97
N PHE A 249 -8.42 5.29 16.90
CA PHE A 249 -8.13 6.19 15.79
C PHE A 249 -9.26 6.18 14.76
N THR A 250 -10.12 7.20 14.83
CA THR A 250 -11.38 7.28 14.05
C THR A 250 -11.45 8.49 13.10
N LYS A 251 -10.36 9.24 12.93
CA LYS A 251 -10.39 10.53 12.21
C LYS A 251 -9.60 10.48 10.90
N GLY A 252 -9.73 9.42 10.14
CA GLY A 252 -8.89 9.23 8.95
C GLY A 252 -9.53 8.36 7.89
N TYR A 253 -8.75 8.12 6.84
CA TYR A 253 -9.05 7.10 5.84
C TYR A 253 -7.77 6.42 5.36
N LEU A 254 -7.93 5.17 4.98
CA LEU A 254 -6.92 4.35 4.31
C LEU A 254 -7.27 4.24 2.83
N ILE A 255 -6.26 4.18 1.99
CA ILE A 255 -6.41 3.86 0.57
C ILE A 255 -5.23 3.03 0.10
N SER A 256 -5.52 1.87 -0.53
CA SER A 256 -4.50 1.09 -1.22
C SER A 256 -4.30 1.59 -2.64
N PHE A 257 -3.14 1.32 -3.22
CA PHE A 257 -2.87 1.67 -4.62
C PHE A 257 -3.70 0.83 -5.60
N ASP A 258 -4.20 -0.34 -5.17
CA ASP A 258 -5.13 -1.18 -5.93
C ASP A 258 -6.56 -0.61 -5.98
N GLY A 259 -6.82 0.51 -5.28
CA GLY A 259 -8.09 1.22 -5.32
C GLY A 259 -9.06 0.90 -4.20
N PHE A 260 -8.69 0.09 -3.22
CA PHE A 260 -9.49 -0.17 -2.01
C PHE A 260 -9.28 0.92 -0.98
N ALA A 261 -10.35 1.36 -0.35
CA ALA A 261 -10.26 2.42 0.63
C ALA A 261 -11.33 2.29 1.72
N ARG A 262 -10.99 2.72 2.94
CA ARG A 262 -11.90 2.71 4.08
C ARG A 262 -11.80 3.99 4.89
N TYR A 263 -12.94 4.62 5.12
CA TYR A 263 -13.09 5.75 6.02
C TYR A 263 -13.29 5.25 7.46
N LEU A 264 -12.52 5.77 8.41
CA LEU A 264 -12.45 5.21 9.76
C LEU A 264 -13.54 5.70 10.71
N GLY A 265 -14.25 6.77 10.38
CA GLY A 265 -15.27 7.21 11.31
C GLY A 265 -15.98 8.52 10.94
N PRO A 266 -17.01 8.86 11.71
CA PRO A 266 -17.78 10.06 11.46
C PRO A 266 -16.93 11.29 11.73
N GLY A 267 -16.76 12.11 10.68
CA GLY A 267 -16.38 13.49 10.84
C GLY A 267 -17.58 14.32 11.31
N GLU A 268 -17.33 15.57 11.68
CA GLU A 268 -18.44 16.53 11.89
C GLU A 268 -19.08 16.92 10.57
N GLU A 269 -18.36 16.75 9.47
CA GLU A 269 -18.84 17.00 8.10
C GLU A 269 -18.83 15.70 7.29
N PRO A 270 -19.72 15.58 6.29
CA PRO A 270 -19.73 14.43 5.40
C PRO A 270 -18.39 14.26 4.70
N PHE A 271 -17.88 13.03 4.68
CA PHE A 271 -16.72 12.70 3.88
C PHE A 271 -17.12 12.56 2.41
N THR A 272 -16.27 13.07 1.50
CA THR A 272 -16.62 13.13 0.10
C THR A 272 -15.60 12.41 -0.77
N VAL A 273 -16.08 11.48 -1.58
CA VAL A 273 -15.28 10.77 -2.60
C VAL A 273 -15.62 11.34 -3.98
N ASN A 274 -14.59 11.75 -4.71
CA ASN A 274 -14.74 12.21 -6.08
C ASN A 274 -14.75 11.02 -7.03
N VAL A 275 -15.72 10.99 -7.93
CA VAL A 275 -15.76 10.06 -9.06
C VAL A 275 -15.07 10.75 -10.23
N TYR A 276 -14.06 10.09 -10.80
CA TYR A 276 -13.35 10.60 -11.96
C TYR A 276 -13.63 9.73 -13.19
N HIS A 277 -13.57 10.34 -14.34
CA HIS A 277 -13.64 9.66 -15.63
C HIS A 277 -12.55 10.18 -16.54
N LYS A 278 -11.87 9.26 -17.23
CA LYS A 278 -10.84 9.59 -18.22
C LYS A 278 -11.45 9.64 -19.62
N ARG A 279 -11.13 10.72 -20.37
CA ARG A 279 -11.49 10.83 -21.78
C ARG A 279 -10.26 11.30 -22.55
N GLY A 280 -9.66 10.39 -23.29
CA GLY A 280 -8.35 10.62 -23.88
C GLY A 280 -7.30 10.85 -22.78
N ASN A 281 -6.61 11.99 -22.82
CA ASN A 281 -5.61 12.37 -21.80
C ASN A 281 -6.20 13.25 -20.68
N ASP A 282 -7.46 13.60 -20.74
CA ASP A 282 -8.12 14.47 -19.77
C ASP A 282 -8.83 13.66 -18.69
N LEU A 283 -8.66 14.08 -17.44
CA LEU A 283 -9.36 13.54 -16.28
C LEU A 283 -10.35 14.58 -15.79
N TYR A 284 -11.63 14.25 -15.74
CA TYR A 284 -12.68 15.13 -15.19
C TYR A 284 -13.53 14.42 -14.17
N ARG A 285 -14.16 15.22 -13.31
CA ARG A 285 -14.97 14.75 -12.20
C ARG A 285 -16.48 14.88 -12.56
N PRO A 286 -17.11 13.81 -13.07
CA PRO A 286 -18.54 13.83 -13.40
C PRO A 286 -19.45 13.82 -12.17
N ALA A 287 -18.99 13.26 -11.05
CA ALA A 287 -19.79 13.10 -9.85
C ALA A 287 -18.95 13.18 -8.57
N GLN A 288 -19.67 13.28 -7.47
CA GLN A 288 -19.14 13.27 -6.13
C GLN A 288 -20.12 12.52 -5.23
N VAL A 289 -19.63 11.64 -4.38
CA VAL A 289 -20.42 10.90 -3.39
C VAL A 289 -20.07 11.40 -2.00
N ALA A 290 -21.04 11.87 -1.26
CA ALA A 290 -20.88 12.27 0.14
C ALA A 290 -21.57 11.24 1.05
N PHE A 291 -20.93 10.90 2.14
CA PHE A 291 -21.45 9.97 3.14
C PHE A 291 -21.04 10.38 4.55
N GLU A 292 -21.83 9.94 5.53
CA GLU A 292 -21.57 10.11 6.95
C GLU A 292 -21.28 8.74 7.58
N GLY A 293 -20.33 8.70 8.50
CA GLY A 293 -19.94 7.46 9.19
C GLY A 293 -18.93 6.59 8.43
N PRO A 294 -18.57 5.45 9.02
CA PRO A 294 -17.63 4.52 8.42
C PRO A 294 -18.14 3.98 7.10
N MET A 295 -17.31 3.99 6.09
CA MET A 295 -17.62 3.45 4.77
C MET A 295 -16.34 2.98 4.07
N ALA A 296 -16.49 1.91 3.30
CA ALA A 296 -15.47 1.44 2.37
C ALA A 296 -15.89 1.78 0.93
N TRP A 297 -14.89 1.93 0.08
CA TRP A 297 -15.13 2.00 -1.37
C TRP A 297 -14.03 1.30 -2.13
N VAL A 298 -14.39 0.76 -3.27
CA VAL A 298 -13.46 0.15 -4.21
C VAL A 298 -13.54 0.90 -5.52
N ARG A 299 -12.40 1.32 -6.02
CA ARG A 299 -12.29 1.93 -7.34
C ARG A 299 -11.32 1.14 -8.21
N LEU A 300 -11.86 0.30 -9.04
CA LEU A 300 -11.09 -0.48 -10.00
C LEU A 300 -10.93 0.29 -11.31
N ARG A 301 -9.71 0.32 -11.82
CA ARG A 301 -9.34 1.00 -13.08
C ARG A 301 -8.57 0.05 -13.97
N THR A 302 -8.84 0.09 -15.25
CA THR A 302 -8.10 -0.67 -16.26
C THR A 302 -6.98 0.14 -16.92
N TYR A 303 -6.73 1.36 -16.43
CA TYR A 303 -5.66 2.24 -16.91
C TYR A 303 -4.83 2.74 -15.72
N PRO A 304 -3.51 2.93 -15.90
CA PRO A 304 -2.67 3.51 -14.85
C PRO A 304 -2.98 5.00 -14.69
N ALA A 305 -3.30 5.41 -13.47
CA ALA A 305 -3.47 6.82 -13.11
C ALA A 305 -2.21 7.39 -12.45
N GLU A 306 -1.40 6.54 -11.83
CA GLU A 306 -0.16 6.89 -11.13
C GLU A 306 1.01 6.02 -11.63
N VAL A 307 2.24 6.43 -11.31
CA VAL A 307 3.46 5.69 -11.72
C VAL A 307 3.48 4.26 -11.15
N ARG A 308 2.96 4.07 -9.94
CA ARG A 308 2.89 2.77 -9.28
C ARG A 308 1.93 1.79 -9.92
N ASP A 309 0.88 2.27 -10.56
CA ASP A 309 -0.07 1.40 -11.26
C ASP A 309 0.62 0.58 -12.37
N ARG A 310 1.81 1.02 -12.79
CA ARG A 310 2.65 0.31 -13.78
C ARG A 310 3.26 -0.99 -13.26
N GLU A 311 3.29 -1.20 -11.96
CA GLU A 311 3.72 -2.47 -11.37
C GLU A 311 2.70 -3.58 -11.62
N HIS A 312 1.42 -3.20 -11.88
CA HIS A 312 0.28 -4.09 -12.08
C HIS A 312 -0.47 -3.80 -13.39
N SER A 313 0.14 -3.06 -14.31
CA SER A 313 -0.44 -2.75 -15.62
C SER A 313 0.63 -2.46 -16.67
N TYR A 314 0.29 -2.70 -17.93
CA TYR A 314 1.09 -2.31 -19.08
C TYR A 314 0.22 -1.53 -20.06
N VAL A 315 0.77 -0.46 -20.65
CA VAL A 315 0.09 0.35 -21.67
C VAL A 315 0.90 0.33 -22.94
N TYR A 316 0.31 -0.22 -23.99
CA TYR A 316 0.89 -0.24 -25.33
C TYR A 316 0.94 1.15 -25.98
N ALA A 317 1.76 1.30 -26.99
CA ALA A 317 1.91 2.57 -27.73
C ALA A 317 0.60 3.04 -28.41
N ASP A 318 -0.32 2.11 -28.71
CA ASP A 318 -1.64 2.41 -29.26
C ASP A 318 -2.66 2.85 -28.18
N GLY A 319 -2.29 2.81 -26.90
CA GLY A 319 -3.13 3.15 -25.76
C GLY A 319 -3.91 1.98 -25.16
N THR A 320 -3.82 0.78 -25.74
CA THR A 320 -4.41 -0.43 -25.13
C THR A 320 -3.70 -0.74 -23.82
N ALA A 321 -4.47 -1.11 -22.79
CA ALA A 321 -3.93 -1.41 -21.47
C ALA A 321 -4.23 -2.87 -21.07
N VAL A 322 -3.24 -3.50 -20.41
CA VAL A 322 -3.37 -4.77 -19.71
C VAL A 322 -3.26 -4.46 -18.22
N SER A 323 -4.17 -4.99 -17.42
CA SER A 323 -4.23 -4.76 -15.98
C SER A 323 -4.22 -6.08 -15.20
N ALA A 324 -4.13 -6.01 -13.87
CA ALA A 324 -4.21 -7.18 -13.00
C ALA A 324 -5.62 -7.78 -12.86
N HIS A 325 -6.65 -7.19 -13.50
CA HIS A 325 -8.02 -7.69 -13.45
C HIS A 325 -8.21 -8.86 -14.41
N ILE A 326 -8.07 -10.05 -13.88
CA ILE A 326 -8.05 -11.31 -14.62
C ILE A 326 -9.30 -12.10 -14.27
N ASP A 327 -9.98 -12.62 -15.30
CA ASP A 327 -11.14 -13.46 -15.13
C ASP A 327 -10.70 -14.86 -14.67
N PRO A 328 -11.15 -15.36 -13.51
CA PRO A 328 -10.76 -16.68 -13.04
C PRO A 328 -11.31 -17.83 -13.91
N ALA A 329 -12.28 -17.59 -14.76
CA ALA A 329 -12.85 -18.63 -15.62
C ALA A 329 -11.91 -19.04 -16.77
N ASP A 330 -11.09 -18.11 -17.28
CA ASP A 330 -10.24 -18.40 -18.45
C ASP A 330 -8.83 -17.77 -18.34
N GLY A 331 -8.53 -17.08 -17.26
CA GLY A 331 -7.25 -16.41 -17.03
C GLY A 331 -7.01 -15.18 -17.91
N MET A 332 -8.01 -14.70 -18.66
CA MET A 332 -7.83 -13.59 -19.57
C MET A 332 -8.07 -12.23 -18.89
N ASN A 333 -7.27 -11.26 -19.26
CA ASN A 333 -7.46 -9.89 -18.79
C ASN A 333 -8.79 -9.29 -19.29
N ARG A 334 -9.51 -8.61 -18.40
CA ARG A 334 -10.77 -7.93 -18.70
C ARG A 334 -10.63 -6.41 -18.57
N THR A 335 -10.87 -5.73 -19.69
CA THR A 335 -10.78 -4.28 -19.81
C THR A 335 -12.09 -3.64 -20.26
N GLY A 336 -13.20 -4.37 -20.18
CA GLY A 336 -14.51 -3.90 -20.68
C GLY A 336 -15.12 -2.73 -19.91
N ALA A 337 -14.69 -2.50 -18.66
CA ALA A 337 -15.06 -1.32 -17.87
C ALA A 337 -13.81 -0.52 -17.56
N GLU A 338 -13.75 0.75 -17.96
CA GLU A 338 -12.57 1.59 -17.73
C GLU A 338 -12.42 2.00 -16.27
N ASP A 339 -13.54 2.18 -15.56
CA ASP A 339 -13.59 2.64 -14.15
C ASP A 339 -14.86 2.09 -13.49
N LEU A 340 -14.71 1.52 -12.31
CA LEU A 340 -15.80 0.99 -11.49
C LEU A 340 -15.64 1.51 -10.06
N LEU A 341 -16.67 2.15 -9.53
CA LEU A 341 -16.76 2.54 -8.13
C LEU A 341 -17.85 1.74 -7.43
N VAL A 342 -17.48 1.01 -6.39
CA VAL A 342 -18.40 0.29 -5.51
C VAL A 342 -18.29 0.85 -4.11
N LEU A 343 -19.40 0.97 -3.40
CA LEU A 343 -19.47 1.45 -2.01
C LEU A 343 -20.01 0.33 -1.13
N GLY A 344 -19.45 0.17 0.07
CA GLY A 344 -19.83 -0.85 1.03
C GLY A 344 -19.46 -0.47 2.46
N GLU A 345 -19.72 -1.36 3.40
CA GLU A 345 -19.33 -1.20 4.81
C GLU A 345 -17.88 -1.63 5.04
N ARG A 346 -17.40 -2.58 4.24
CA ARG A 346 -16.02 -3.11 4.22
C ARG A 346 -15.51 -3.21 2.78
N CYS A 347 -14.20 -3.31 2.62
CA CYS A 347 -13.55 -3.45 1.30
C CYS A 347 -13.71 -4.85 0.64
#